data_94ff7219ba4fde1e2211e23cbd446e0d
#
_entry.id   94ff7219ba4fde1e2211e23cbd446e0d
#
_cell.length_a   1.000
_cell.length_b   1.000
_cell.length_c   1.000
_cell.angle_alpha   90.00
_cell.angle_beta   90.00
_cell.angle_gamma   90.00
#
_symmetry.space_group_name_H-M   'P 1'
#
loop_
_entity.id
_entity.type
_entity.pdbx_description
1 polymer ?
#
loop_
_entity_poly.entity_id
_entity_poly.type
_entity_poly.pdbx_seq_one_letter_code
_entity_poly.pdbx_strand_id
1 'polypeptide(L)'
;MGALTRFFELRTGTTKLTLEQQKKAWLGEFLKTYAVLIVVYGGFYLLRTNFKAAQPLLKEQAGLSTAELGTIGFAFSLTYGFGGLILGFLCDGRNTKRILGFLLVSAGVVSVLVGGVLLSVNHPMGIMVLLWSLNGLAQAPGGPCCNSTMNRWTPRKYRGRFIGWWNASHNIGAMIAGALALWGANTFFGGGVAGMFIVPALICIPIGLWGMWFGKDEPGELGWDKPEAIFGEPESKVDTVTTSMSKGAIVWNYVIKNPAIWFLCIANVAAYAVRIGIDNWNVLYTSEALHFSKQWAVNSTVGLELGGLAGSLLWGYFSDRLGGRRALTAAIGLGLVIIPILTYSQATTPTAVYVSLFFIGFLIFGPVTLIGICVIGFAPKTATVVVNAVPRAFGYIFGDSMAKVMLGYIADPEEDGLNILGYNLHGWGSTFMVLIISATVGLACLLLVALFEERMIRADRAFAGADGKDGKDTQGEKEG
;
A
#
# COMPACT_ATOMS: atom_id res chain seq x y z
N MET A 1 27.59 -7.65 -20.09
CA MET A 1 26.18 -7.34 -19.74
C MET A 1 25.30 -8.38 -20.39
N GLY A 2 24.77 -9.28 -19.61
CA GLY A 2 24.44 -10.61 -20.07
C GLY A 2 22.97 -10.85 -20.41
N ALA A 3 22.63 -12.13 -20.61
CA ALA A 3 21.31 -12.64 -20.97
C ALA A 3 20.16 -12.11 -20.08
N LEU A 4 20.41 -11.85 -18.81
CA LEU A 4 19.43 -11.27 -17.85
C LEU A 4 18.98 -9.85 -18.23
N THR A 5 19.88 -8.97 -18.67
CA THR A 5 19.50 -7.62 -19.08
C THR A 5 18.61 -7.65 -20.32
N ARG A 6 18.92 -8.49 -21.29
CA ARG A 6 18.11 -8.69 -22.51
C ARG A 6 16.72 -9.29 -22.21
N PHE A 7 16.59 -10.09 -21.14
CA PHE A 7 15.31 -10.67 -20.77
C PHE A 7 14.31 -9.60 -20.29
N PHE A 8 14.79 -8.54 -19.65
CA PHE A 8 13.97 -7.45 -19.13
C PHE A 8 13.85 -6.24 -20.08
N GLU A 9 14.43 -6.30 -21.27
CA GLU A 9 14.25 -5.26 -22.28
C GLU A 9 12.83 -5.27 -22.85
N LEU A 10 12.34 -4.08 -23.19
CA LEU A 10 11.11 -3.93 -23.97
C LEU A 10 11.35 -4.46 -25.37
N ARG A 11 10.38 -5.19 -25.89
CA ARG A 11 10.43 -5.73 -27.26
C ARG A 11 9.40 -5.02 -28.11
N THR A 12 9.77 -4.65 -29.31
CA THR A 12 8.85 -4.13 -30.33
C THR A 12 8.40 -5.26 -31.24
N GLY A 13 7.09 -5.43 -31.33
CA GLY A 13 6.47 -6.32 -32.29
C GLY A 13 6.16 -5.60 -33.61
N THR A 14 5.68 -6.36 -34.58
CA THR A 14 5.15 -5.84 -35.84
C THR A 14 3.70 -6.26 -36.00
N THR A 15 2.82 -5.34 -36.38
CA THR A 15 1.41 -5.65 -36.62
C THR A 15 0.98 -5.18 -38.01
N LYS A 16 -0.02 -5.87 -38.55
CA LYS A 16 -0.75 -5.44 -39.78
C LYS A 16 -2.15 -4.92 -39.43
N LEU A 17 -2.50 -4.83 -38.14
CA LEU A 17 -3.83 -4.41 -37.69
C LEU A 17 -3.99 -2.90 -37.82
N THR A 18 -5.14 -2.47 -38.33
CA THR A 18 -5.55 -1.06 -38.30
C THR A 18 -5.90 -0.62 -36.89
N LEU A 19 -5.94 0.71 -36.62
CA LEU A 19 -6.32 1.27 -35.32
C LEU A 19 -7.68 0.74 -34.82
N GLU A 20 -8.67 0.60 -35.71
CA GLU A 20 -9.97 0.04 -35.33
C GLU A 20 -9.90 -1.43 -34.93
N GLN A 21 -9.10 -2.21 -35.61
CA GLN A 21 -8.88 -3.62 -35.28
C GLN A 21 -8.12 -3.77 -33.95
N GLN A 22 -7.09 -2.93 -33.71
CA GLN A 22 -6.39 -2.84 -32.44
C GLN A 22 -7.35 -2.51 -31.31
N LYS A 23 -8.25 -1.51 -31.51
CA LYS A 23 -9.25 -1.10 -30.52
C LYS A 23 -10.22 -2.24 -30.17
N LYS A 24 -10.66 -3.03 -31.14
CA LYS A 24 -11.54 -4.20 -30.93
C LYS A 24 -10.82 -5.31 -30.14
N ALA A 25 -9.56 -5.55 -30.42
CA ALA A 25 -8.77 -6.59 -29.76
C ALA A 25 -8.19 -6.15 -28.41
N TRP A 26 -8.13 -4.84 -28.15
CA TRP A 26 -7.45 -4.25 -27.01
C TRP A 26 -7.88 -4.84 -25.65
N LEU A 27 -9.18 -4.96 -25.42
CA LEU A 27 -9.68 -5.45 -24.14
C LEU A 27 -9.22 -6.89 -23.85
N GLY A 28 -9.23 -7.77 -24.87
CA GLY A 28 -8.80 -9.15 -24.73
C GLY A 28 -7.31 -9.28 -24.38
N GLU A 29 -6.45 -8.52 -25.05
CA GLU A 29 -5.01 -8.54 -24.77
C GLU A 29 -4.67 -7.85 -23.46
N PHE A 30 -5.34 -6.73 -23.17
CA PHE A 30 -5.18 -6.04 -21.89
C PHE A 30 -5.60 -6.92 -20.71
N LEU A 31 -6.72 -7.63 -20.78
CA LEU A 31 -7.18 -8.51 -19.70
C LEU A 31 -6.21 -9.63 -19.38
N LYS A 32 -5.45 -10.15 -20.36
CA LYS A 32 -4.38 -11.11 -20.09
C LYS A 32 -3.29 -10.51 -19.21
N THR A 33 -2.83 -9.32 -19.55
CA THR A 33 -1.83 -8.59 -18.75
C THR A 33 -2.40 -8.18 -17.40
N TYR A 34 -3.63 -7.71 -17.36
CA TYR A 34 -4.30 -7.29 -16.14
C TYR A 34 -4.50 -8.43 -15.15
N ALA A 35 -4.81 -9.64 -15.63
CA ALA A 35 -4.86 -10.83 -14.80
C ALA A 35 -3.50 -11.12 -14.15
N VAL A 36 -2.40 -10.97 -14.90
CA VAL A 36 -1.05 -11.10 -14.33
C VAL A 36 -0.83 -10.08 -13.21
N LEU A 37 -1.18 -8.81 -13.43
CA LEU A 37 -0.99 -7.77 -12.43
C LEU A 37 -1.77 -8.05 -11.15
N ILE A 38 -3.02 -8.52 -11.26
CA ILE A 38 -3.87 -8.87 -10.10
C ILE A 38 -3.33 -10.09 -9.36
N VAL A 39 -3.04 -11.19 -10.08
CA VAL A 39 -2.66 -12.47 -9.46
C VAL A 39 -1.26 -12.39 -8.87
N VAL A 40 -0.29 -11.84 -9.60
CA VAL A 40 1.10 -11.71 -9.11
C VAL A 40 1.16 -10.73 -7.94
N TYR A 41 0.43 -9.61 -8.01
CA TYR A 41 0.40 -8.65 -6.92
C TYR A 41 -0.31 -9.19 -5.67
N GLY A 42 -1.40 -9.94 -5.84
CA GLY A 42 -2.01 -10.72 -4.77
C GLY A 42 -1.05 -11.73 -4.15
N GLY A 43 -0.23 -12.40 -4.98
CA GLY A 43 0.81 -13.33 -4.55
C GLY A 43 1.85 -12.71 -3.61
N PHE A 44 2.24 -11.43 -3.80
CA PHE A 44 3.11 -10.76 -2.84
C PHE A 44 2.49 -10.68 -1.45
N TYR A 45 1.18 -10.49 -1.36
CA TYR A 45 0.50 -10.46 -0.07
C TYR A 45 0.42 -11.84 0.58
N LEU A 46 0.34 -12.92 -0.19
CA LEU A 46 0.48 -14.27 0.35
C LEU A 46 1.83 -14.49 1.03
N LEU A 47 2.92 -13.87 0.51
CA LEU A 47 4.29 -13.99 1.03
C LEU A 47 4.68 -12.87 2.02
N ARG A 48 3.77 -11.98 2.36
CA ARG A 48 3.97 -10.89 3.31
C ARG A 48 3.12 -11.08 4.57
N THR A 49 1.83 -11.32 4.38
CA THR A 49 0.88 -11.39 5.48
C THR A 49 0.91 -12.75 6.20
N ASN A 50 1.51 -13.79 5.58
CA ASN A 50 1.80 -15.05 6.25
C ASN A 50 2.68 -14.87 7.51
N PHE A 51 3.61 -13.90 7.53
CA PHE A 51 4.46 -13.62 8.69
C PHE A 51 3.62 -13.22 9.91
N LYS A 52 2.68 -12.26 9.75
CA LYS A 52 1.82 -11.84 10.87
C LYS A 52 0.90 -12.97 11.34
N ALA A 53 0.44 -13.83 10.43
CA ALA A 53 -0.34 -15.02 10.78
C ALA A 53 0.51 -16.07 11.51
N ALA A 54 1.82 -16.11 11.25
CA ALA A 54 2.75 -17.04 11.86
C ALA A 54 3.27 -16.61 13.24
N GLN A 55 3.09 -15.34 13.65
CA GLN A 55 3.65 -14.78 14.88
C GLN A 55 3.39 -15.66 16.13
N PRO A 56 2.16 -16.15 16.40
CA PRO A 56 1.95 -17.03 17.57
C PRO A 56 2.76 -18.33 17.51
N LEU A 57 2.90 -18.93 16.33
CA LEU A 57 3.71 -20.14 16.14
C LEU A 57 5.21 -19.86 16.17
N LEU A 58 5.65 -18.70 15.71
CA LEU A 58 7.05 -18.27 15.81
C LEU A 58 7.48 -18.09 17.27
N LYS A 59 6.60 -17.55 18.11
CA LYS A 59 6.84 -17.48 19.57
C LYS A 59 6.91 -18.87 20.18
N GLU A 60 5.90 -19.69 19.92
CA GLU A 60 5.76 -21.01 20.55
C GLU A 60 6.84 -22.02 20.10
N GLN A 61 7.16 -22.06 18.79
CA GLN A 61 8.02 -23.10 18.21
C GLN A 61 9.45 -22.64 17.90
N ALA A 62 9.66 -21.34 17.60
CA ALA A 62 10.98 -20.80 17.33
C ALA A 62 11.56 -19.98 18.48
N GLY A 63 10.81 -19.80 19.58
CA GLY A 63 11.25 -19.10 20.79
C GLY A 63 11.50 -17.60 20.60
N LEU A 64 10.88 -16.99 19.57
CA LEU A 64 11.04 -15.55 19.29
C LEU A 64 10.15 -14.73 20.21
N SER A 65 10.67 -13.65 20.79
CA SER A 65 9.90 -12.70 21.59
C SER A 65 9.04 -11.79 20.73
N THR A 66 8.07 -11.09 21.32
CA THR A 66 7.23 -10.11 20.62
C THR A 66 8.05 -8.93 20.09
N ALA A 67 9.05 -8.48 20.86
CA ALA A 67 9.99 -7.44 20.45
C ALA A 67 10.85 -7.88 19.24
N GLU A 68 11.31 -9.13 19.22
CA GLU A 68 12.06 -9.70 18.10
C GLU A 68 11.20 -9.82 16.83
N LEU A 69 9.94 -10.26 16.95
CA LEU A 69 8.98 -10.25 15.83
C LEU A 69 8.74 -8.85 15.29
N GLY A 70 8.65 -7.85 16.17
CA GLY A 70 8.60 -6.43 15.80
C GLY A 70 9.82 -5.99 15.01
N THR A 71 11.03 -6.39 15.45
CA THR A 71 12.31 -6.08 14.80
C THR A 71 12.40 -6.72 13.40
N ILE A 72 11.99 -7.98 13.24
CA ILE A 72 11.92 -8.65 11.94
C ILE A 72 10.95 -7.91 11.01
N GLY A 73 9.77 -7.54 11.51
CA GLY A 73 8.78 -6.76 10.76
C GLY A 73 9.27 -5.36 10.37
N PHE A 74 9.99 -4.68 11.27
CA PHE A 74 10.66 -3.39 11.02
C PHE A 74 11.67 -3.49 9.88
N ALA A 75 12.53 -4.50 9.90
CA ALA A 75 13.55 -4.71 8.89
C ALA A 75 12.94 -4.88 7.48
N PHE A 76 11.83 -5.62 7.38
CA PHE A 76 11.05 -5.72 6.14
C PHE A 76 10.55 -4.35 5.67
N SER A 77 9.89 -3.58 6.55
CA SER A 77 9.29 -2.31 6.18
C SER A 77 10.31 -1.27 5.76
N LEU A 78 11.46 -1.25 6.43
CA LEU A 78 12.58 -0.38 6.11
C LEU A 78 13.13 -0.68 4.71
N THR A 79 13.44 -1.96 4.43
CA THR A 79 13.96 -2.38 3.12
C THR A 79 12.92 -2.24 2.01
N TYR A 80 11.64 -2.46 2.30
CA TYR A 80 10.54 -2.21 1.38
C TYR A 80 10.41 -0.72 1.04
N GLY A 81 10.46 0.16 2.04
CA GLY A 81 10.34 1.61 1.84
C GLY A 81 11.48 2.18 1.00
N PHE A 82 12.73 1.91 1.38
CA PHE A 82 13.90 2.36 0.62
C PHE A 82 14.05 1.64 -0.72
N GLY A 83 13.77 0.34 -0.76
CA GLY A 83 13.82 -0.46 -1.97
C GLY A 83 12.85 0.04 -3.04
N GLY A 84 11.65 0.48 -2.65
CA GLY A 84 10.68 1.07 -3.57
C GLY A 84 11.19 2.34 -4.26
N LEU A 85 11.93 3.17 -3.55
CA LEU A 85 12.54 4.38 -4.10
C LEU A 85 13.70 4.05 -5.06
N ILE A 86 14.62 3.18 -4.64
CA ILE A 86 15.83 2.89 -5.42
C ILE A 86 15.54 1.96 -6.60
N LEU A 87 14.89 0.83 -6.36
CA LEU A 87 14.63 -0.17 -7.38
C LEU A 87 13.52 0.25 -8.36
N GLY A 88 12.62 1.15 -7.95
CA GLY A 88 11.62 1.74 -8.85
C GLY A 88 12.26 2.44 -10.04
N PHE A 89 13.33 3.20 -9.81
CA PHE A 89 14.11 3.83 -10.89
C PHE A 89 14.81 2.82 -11.81
N LEU A 90 15.27 1.69 -11.26
CA LEU A 90 15.93 0.64 -12.06
C LEU A 90 14.93 -0.12 -12.95
N CYS A 91 13.66 -0.11 -12.61
CA CYS A 91 12.60 -0.75 -13.41
C CYS A 91 12.12 0.14 -14.57
N ASP A 92 12.42 1.44 -14.53
CA ASP A 92 11.98 2.39 -15.55
C ASP A 92 12.60 2.08 -16.93
N GLY A 93 11.81 2.18 -18.00
CA GLY A 93 12.23 1.85 -19.36
C GLY A 93 12.44 0.35 -19.64
N ARG A 94 12.07 -0.54 -18.72
CA ARG A 94 12.18 -1.99 -18.86
C ARG A 94 10.81 -2.68 -18.90
N ASN A 95 10.81 -3.97 -19.19
CA ASN A 95 9.61 -4.81 -19.13
C ASN A 95 9.20 -5.05 -17.67
N THR A 96 8.36 -4.16 -17.14
CA THR A 96 7.96 -4.14 -15.72
C THR A 96 7.12 -5.36 -15.34
N LYS A 97 6.36 -5.94 -16.28
CA LYS A 97 5.59 -7.16 -16.06
C LYS A 97 6.51 -8.38 -15.81
N ARG A 98 7.58 -8.54 -16.60
CA ARG A 98 8.56 -9.62 -16.38
C ARG A 98 9.32 -9.43 -15.06
N ILE A 99 9.69 -8.20 -14.75
CA ILE A 99 10.31 -7.85 -13.47
C ILE A 99 9.37 -8.23 -12.33
N LEU A 100 8.08 -7.91 -12.41
CA LEU A 100 7.08 -8.25 -11.39
C LEU A 100 7.03 -9.76 -11.13
N GLY A 101 6.97 -10.58 -12.17
CA GLY A 101 6.98 -12.05 -12.03
C GLY A 101 8.29 -12.56 -11.41
N PHE A 102 9.45 -12.04 -11.85
CA PHE A 102 10.75 -12.39 -11.27
C PHE A 102 10.84 -12.03 -9.78
N LEU A 103 10.34 -10.88 -9.38
CA LEU A 103 10.32 -10.44 -7.99
C LEU A 103 9.44 -11.35 -7.11
N LEU A 104 8.30 -11.84 -7.63
CA LEU A 104 7.47 -12.80 -6.91
C LEU A 104 8.19 -14.15 -6.73
N VAL A 105 8.87 -14.64 -7.77
CA VAL A 105 9.71 -15.85 -7.65
C VAL A 105 10.80 -15.63 -6.60
N SER A 106 11.49 -14.50 -6.63
CA SER A 106 12.55 -14.18 -5.65
C SER A 106 12.01 -14.14 -4.22
N ALA A 107 10.86 -13.49 -3.99
CA ALA A 107 10.18 -13.48 -2.70
C ALA A 107 9.76 -14.89 -2.25
N GLY A 108 9.29 -15.73 -3.18
CA GLY A 108 8.96 -17.12 -2.94
C GLY A 108 10.18 -17.95 -2.51
N VAL A 109 11.30 -17.80 -3.22
CA VAL A 109 12.57 -18.47 -2.85
C VAL A 109 13.01 -18.05 -1.45
N VAL A 110 12.99 -16.76 -1.14
CA VAL A 110 13.32 -16.27 0.21
C VAL A 110 12.38 -16.87 1.26
N SER A 111 11.08 -16.97 0.97
CA SER A 111 10.11 -17.58 1.89
C SER A 111 10.37 -19.07 2.11
N VAL A 112 10.78 -19.82 1.09
CA VAL A 112 11.25 -21.23 1.25
C VAL A 112 12.48 -21.29 2.14
N LEU A 113 13.45 -20.39 1.97
CA LEU A 113 14.64 -20.32 2.83
C LEU A 113 14.27 -20.02 4.29
N VAL A 114 13.33 -19.11 4.53
CA VAL A 114 12.78 -18.85 5.89
C VAL A 114 12.23 -20.13 6.49
N GLY A 115 11.40 -20.87 5.75
CA GLY A 115 10.87 -22.15 6.22
C GLY A 115 11.94 -23.18 6.49
N GLY A 116 12.97 -23.27 5.63
CA GLY A 116 14.14 -24.16 5.83
C GLY A 116 14.93 -23.83 7.11
N VAL A 117 15.13 -22.54 7.39
CA VAL A 117 15.78 -22.07 8.63
C VAL A 117 14.95 -22.47 9.87
N LEU A 118 13.63 -22.29 9.80
CA LEU A 118 12.72 -22.66 10.89
C LEU A 118 12.65 -24.16 11.17
N LEU A 119 13.04 -25.02 10.22
CA LEU A 119 13.17 -26.45 10.43
C LEU A 119 14.50 -26.86 11.07
N SER A 120 15.52 -26.01 10.99
CA SER A 120 16.91 -26.43 11.27
C SER A 120 17.57 -25.64 12.40
N VAL A 121 17.07 -24.45 12.73
CA VAL A 121 17.73 -23.53 13.66
C VAL A 121 16.77 -23.14 14.78
N ASN A 122 17.21 -23.37 16.01
CA ASN A 122 16.52 -22.85 17.19
C ASN A 122 16.82 -21.34 17.34
N HIS A 123 15.78 -20.54 17.63
CA HIS A 123 15.89 -19.10 17.83
C HIS A 123 16.60 -18.35 16.69
N PRO A 124 16.06 -18.37 15.46
CA PRO A 124 16.75 -17.91 14.23
C PRO A 124 16.67 -16.40 14.00
N MET A 125 16.57 -15.55 15.04
CA MET A 125 16.27 -14.11 14.95
C MET A 125 17.13 -13.39 13.91
N GLY A 126 18.46 -13.49 13.96
CA GLY A 126 19.34 -12.75 13.04
C GLY A 126 19.19 -13.17 11.58
N ILE A 127 19.01 -14.48 11.32
CA ILE A 127 18.79 -14.99 9.96
C ILE A 127 17.41 -14.57 9.45
N MET A 128 16.40 -14.57 10.31
CA MET A 128 15.06 -14.10 9.98
C MET A 128 15.06 -12.61 9.61
N VAL A 129 15.77 -11.75 10.35
CA VAL A 129 15.96 -10.32 10.01
C VAL A 129 16.54 -10.17 8.61
N LEU A 130 17.61 -10.92 8.29
CA LEU A 130 18.25 -10.86 6.97
C LEU A 130 17.30 -11.32 5.86
N LEU A 131 16.71 -12.51 5.99
CA LEU A 131 15.83 -13.07 4.97
C LEU A 131 14.56 -12.24 4.81
N TRP A 132 13.99 -11.73 5.90
CA TRP A 132 12.79 -10.91 5.83
C TRP A 132 13.06 -9.52 5.23
N SER A 133 14.27 -8.98 5.44
CA SER A 133 14.76 -7.79 4.73
C SER A 133 14.88 -8.02 3.22
N LEU A 134 15.44 -9.17 2.82
CA LEU A 134 15.51 -9.55 1.40
C LEU A 134 14.13 -9.73 0.78
N ASN A 135 13.17 -10.29 1.53
CA ASN A 135 11.78 -10.39 1.11
C ASN A 135 11.15 -9.00 0.90
N GLY A 136 11.39 -8.05 1.82
CA GLY A 136 10.96 -6.66 1.68
C GLY A 136 11.54 -5.99 0.44
N LEU A 137 12.83 -6.16 0.20
CA LEU A 137 13.51 -5.61 -0.97
C LEU A 137 12.96 -6.20 -2.28
N ALA A 138 12.73 -7.53 -2.33
CA ALA A 138 12.15 -8.20 -3.49
C ALA A 138 10.73 -7.72 -3.82
N GLN A 139 9.93 -7.35 -2.82
CA GLN A 139 8.56 -6.89 -3.02
C GLN A 139 8.43 -5.39 -3.29
N ALA A 140 9.44 -4.59 -2.94
CA ALA A 140 9.41 -3.13 -2.98
C ALA A 140 9.00 -2.51 -4.33
N PRO A 141 9.51 -2.98 -5.50
CA PRO A 141 9.13 -2.41 -6.79
C PRO A 141 7.77 -2.90 -7.31
N GLY A 142 7.09 -3.83 -6.61
CA GLY A 142 5.86 -4.46 -7.09
C GLY A 142 4.76 -3.47 -7.49
N GLY A 143 4.43 -2.53 -6.61
CA GLY A 143 3.44 -1.48 -6.89
C GLY A 143 3.83 -0.57 -8.06
N PRO A 144 5.03 0.03 -8.05
CA PRO A 144 5.55 0.79 -9.19
C PRO A 144 5.50 0.04 -10.53
N CYS A 145 5.91 -1.23 -10.57
CA CYS A 145 5.86 -2.05 -11.78
C CYS A 145 4.42 -2.24 -12.29
N CYS A 146 3.48 -2.56 -11.41
CA CYS A 146 2.07 -2.69 -11.79
C CYS A 146 1.51 -1.37 -12.37
N ASN A 147 1.78 -0.25 -11.71
CA ASN A 147 1.34 1.07 -12.18
C ASN A 147 1.96 1.42 -13.54
N SER A 148 3.24 1.12 -13.76
CA SER A 148 3.92 1.35 -15.04
C SER A 148 3.26 0.55 -16.17
N THR A 149 3.07 -0.76 -16.01
CA THR A 149 2.39 -1.61 -17.00
C THR A 149 0.96 -1.14 -17.26
N MET A 150 0.18 -0.83 -16.21
CA MET A 150 -1.18 -0.30 -16.38
C MET A 150 -1.20 1.01 -17.15
N ASN A 151 -0.27 1.92 -16.87
CA ASN A 151 -0.17 3.20 -17.56
C ASN A 151 0.13 3.03 -19.07
N ARG A 152 0.91 2.02 -19.44
CA ARG A 152 1.23 1.70 -20.84
C ARG A 152 0.05 1.08 -21.61
N TRP A 153 -0.87 0.39 -20.92
CA TRP A 153 -2.00 -0.30 -21.53
C TRP A 153 -3.29 0.52 -21.52
N THR A 154 -3.50 1.42 -20.54
CA THR A 154 -4.79 2.02 -20.30
C THR A 154 -4.89 3.44 -20.82
N PRO A 155 -5.94 3.78 -21.59
CA PRO A 155 -6.25 5.17 -21.92
C PRO A 155 -6.56 5.97 -20.65
N ARG A 156 -6.26 7.26 -20.66
CA ARG A 156 -6.37 8.14 -19.47
C ARG A 156 -7.78 8.14 -18.88
N LYS A 157 -8.80 8.13 -19.74
CA LYS A 157 -10.22 8.14 -19.35
C LYS A 157 -10.60 6.98 -18.40
N TYR A 158 -10.03 5.79 -18.60
CA TYR A 158 -10.42 4.58 -17.86
C TYR A 158 -9.37 4.14 -16.84
N ARG A 159 -8.18 4.73 -16.85
CA ARG A 159 -7.03 4.36 -16.03
C ARG A 159 -7.35 4.24 -14.54
N GLY A 160 -8.05 5.24 -13.98
CA GLY A 160 -8.42 5.24 -12.56
C GLY A 160 -9.29 4.05 -12.16
N ARG A 161 -10.22 3.59 -13.02
CA ARG A 161 -11.06 2.40 -12.74
C ARG A 161 -10.21 1.13 -12.61
N PHE A 162 -9.29 0.92 -13.55
CA PHE A 162 -8.42 -0.27 -13.53
C PHE A 162 -7.45 -0.24 -12.36
N ILE A 163 -6.87 0.91 -12.03
CA ILE A 163 -6.02 1.06 -10.83
C ILE A 163 -6.82 0.76 -9.56
N GLY A 164 -8.06 1.24 -9.45
CA GLY A 164 -8.93 0.98 -8.30
C GLY A 164 -9.22 -0.51 -8.12
N TRP A 165 -9.62 -1.21 -9.18
CA TRP A 165 -9.85 -2.66 -9.13
C TRP A 165 -8.57 -3.46 -8.88
N TRP A 166 -7.46 -3.09 -9.49
CA TRP A 166 -6.17 -3.71 -9.19
C TRP A 166 -5.79 -3.55 -7.72
N ASN A 167 -6.05 -2.37 -7.16
CA ASN A 167 -5.75 -2.12 -5.75
C ASN A 167 -6.52 -3.07 -4.81
N ALA A 168 -7.71 -3.54 -5.19
CA ALA A 168 -8.46 -4.53 -4.41
C ALA A 168 -7.75 -5.89 -4.30
N SER A 169 -6.85 -6.22 -5.23
CA SER A 169 -6.15 -7.51 -5.25
C SER A 169 -5.28 -7.74 -4.00
N HIS A 170 -4.73 -6.69 -3.42
CA HIS A 170 -3.92 -6.82 -2.21
C HIS A 170 -4.77 -7.20 -0.99
N ASN A 171 -5.97 -6.65 -0.84
CA ASN A 171 -6.88 -7.02 0.25
C ASN A 171 -7.31 -8.49 0.11
N ILE A 172 -7.62 -8.94 -1.12
CA ILE A 172 -7.97 -10.35 -1.38
C ILE A 172 -6.79 -11.26 -1.05
N GLY A 173 -5.57 -10.90 -1.49
CA GLY A 173 -4.36 -11.65 -1.16
C GLY A 173 -4.13 -11.74 0.36
N ALA A 174 -4.30 -10.63 1.07
CA ALA A 174 -4.13 -10.57 2.52
C ALA A 174 -5.18 -11.40 3.28
N MET A 175 -6.45 -11.38 2.84
CA MET A 175 -7.52 -12.21 3.43
C MET A 175 -7.22 -13.71 3.33
N ILE A 176 -6.69 -14.17 2.19
CA ILE A 176 -6.44 -15.58 1.94
C ILE A 176 -5.15 -16.05 2.61
N ALA A 177 -4.15 -15.18 2.73
CA ALA A 177 -2.79 -15.53 3.10
C ALA A 177 -2.68 -16.26 4.43
N GLY A 178 -3.34 -15.79 5.48
CA GLY A 178 -3.26 -16.39 6.80
C GLY A 178 -3.90 -17.78 6.83
N ALA A 179 -5.09 -17.92 6.25
CA ALA A 179 -5.79 -19.20 6.19
C ALA A 179 -5.02 -20.22 5.35
N LEU A 180 -4.47 -19.81 4.19
CA LEU A 180 -3.64 -20.66 3.34
C LEU A 180 -2.36 -21.11 4.06
N ALA A 181 -1.70 -20.20 4.76
CA ALA A 181 -0.48 -20.48 5.49
C ALA A 181 -0.75 -21.50 6.62
N LEU A 182 -1.80 -21.28 7.40
CA LEU A 182 -2.17 -22.18 8.50
C LEU A 182 -2.65 -23.53 8.00
N TRP A 183 -3.43 -23.58 6.91
CA TRP A 183 -3.81 -24.82 6.24
C TRP A 183 -2.57 -25.60 5.79
N GLY A 184 -1.60 -24.93 5.17
CA GLY A 184 -0.37 -25.55 4.72
C GLY A 184 0.47 -26.11 5.87
N ALA A 185 0.58 -25.38 6.98
CA ALA A 185 1.25 -25.82 8.18
C ALA A 185 0.61 -27.10 8.77
N ASN A 186 -0.72 -27.10 8.91
CA ASN A 186 -1.46 -28.21 9.50
C ASN A 186 -1.45 -29.46 8.60
N THR A 187 -1.60 -29.27 7.28
CA THR A 187 -1.76 -30.40 6.35
C THR A 187 -0.45 -31.08 6.01
N PHE A 188 0.63 -30.33 5.80
CA PHE A 188 1.89 -30.84 5.27
C PHE A 188 3.03 -30.87 6.28
N PHE A 189 2.92 -30.11 7.38
CA PHE A 189 4.00 -29.92 8.35
C PHE A 189 3.59 -30.25 9.79
N GLY A 190 2.45 -30.95 10.00
CA GLY A 190 1.98 -31.35 11.32
C GLY A 190 1.75 -30.18 12.29
N GLY A 191 1.39 -29.00 11.78
CA GLY A 191 1.24 -27.75 12.56
C GLY A 191 2.55 -26.97 12.72
N GLY A 192 3.63 -27.37 12.05
CA GLY A 192 4.93 -26.70 12.12
C GLY A 192 4.93 -25.35 11.42
N VAL A 193 5.51 -24.33 12.08
CA VAL A 193 5.56 -22.93 11.59
C VAL A 193 6.24 -22.80 10.21
N ALA A 194 7.20 -23.68 9.91
CA ALA A 194 7.87 -23.72 8.60
C ALA A 194 6.88 -23.84 7.43
N GLY A 195 5.78 -24.60 7.61
CA GLY A 195 4.73 -24.76 6.61
C GLY A 195 4.02 -23.48 6.26
N MET A 196 3.92 -22.51 7.18
CA MET A 196 3.32 -21.21 6.93
C MET A 196 4.13 -20.36 5.94
N PHE A 197 5.39 -20.68 5.71
CA PHE A 197 6.26 -19.99 4.75
C PHE A 197 6.47 -20.80 3.46
N ILE A 198 6.68 -22.12 3.58
CA ILE A 198 6.99 -22.98 2.44
C ILE A 198 5.77 -23.15 1.53
N VAL A 199 4.59 -23.45 2.09
CA VAL A 199 3.40 -23.78 1.27
C VAL A 199 2.93 -22.59 0.42
N PRO A 200 2.73 -21.37 0.96
CA PRO A 200 2.43 -20.20 0.12
C PRO A 200 3.52 -19.92 -0.93
N ALA A 201 4.80 -20.15 -0.60
CA ALA A 201 5.89 -19.93 -1.54
C ALA A 201 5.84 -20.90 -2.74
N LEU A 202 5.55 -22.19 -2.49
CA LEU A 202 5.41 -23.20 -3.55
C LEU A 202 4.24 -22.89 -4.49
N ILE A 203 3.23 -22.14 -4.05
CA ILE A 203 2.14 -21.64 -4.89
C ILE A 203 2.58 -20.38 -5.65
N CYS A 204 3.26 -19.45 -4.96
CA CYS A 204 3.63 -18.16 -5.56
C CYS A 204 4.75 -18.27 -6.61
N ILE A 205 5.70 -19.22 -6.47
CA ILE A 205 6.77 -19.41 -7.45
C ILE A 205 6.21 -19.73 -8.84
N PRO A 206 5.34 -20.75 -9.04
CA PRO A 206 4.69 -20.98 -10.32
C PRO A 206 3.87 -19.79 -10.85
N ILE A 207 3.18 -19.06 -9.97
CA ILE A 207 2.46 -17.84 -10.34
C ILE A 207 3.42 -16.78 -10.89
N GLY A 208 4.56 -16.57 -10.23
CA GLY A 208 5.57 -15.62 -10.69
C GLY A 208 6.17 -16.03 -12.03
N LEU A 209 6.48 -17.33 -12.21
CA LEU A 209 6.92 -17.89 -13.49
C LEU A 209 5.88 -17.66 -14.58
N TRP A 210 4.63 -18.03 -14.34
CA TRP A 210 3.53 -17.77 -15.27
C TRP A 210 3.43 -16.27 -15.64
N GLY A 211 3.53 -15.38 -14.65
CA GLY A 211 3.47 -13.93 -14.85
C GLY A 211 4.58 -13.37 -15.74
N MET A 212 5.76 -14.01 -15.79
CA MET A 212 6.83 -13.57 -16.68
C MET A 212 6.51 -13.78 -18.16
N TRP A 213 5.78 -14.84 -18.51
CA TRP A 213 5.50 -15.20 -19.91
C TRP A 213 4.10 -14.87 -20.38
N PHE A 214 3.09 -14.89 -19.50
CA PHE A 214 1.70 -14.64 -19.90
C PHE A 214 1.43 -13.13 -20.02
N GLY A 215 0.68 -12.73 -21.06
CA GLY A 215 0.38 -11.33 -21.37
C GLY A 215 1.61 -10.54 -21.89
N LYS A 216 1.41 -9.26 -22.15
CA LYS A 216 2.41 -8.33 -22.68
C LYS A 216 2.57 -7.13 -21.77
N ASP A 217 3.76 -6.54 -21.66
CA ASP A 217 3.99 -5.38 -20.81
C ASP A 217 3.36 -4.10 -21.37
N GLU A 218 3.37 -3.98 -22.70
CA GLU A 218 2.81 -2.84 -23.42
C GLU A 218 2.26 -3.25 -24.80
N PRO A 219 1.36 -2.44 -25.39
CA PRO A 219 0.86 -2.67 -26.75
C PRO A 219 1.96 -2.74 -27.80
N GLY A 220 3.06 -2.01 -27.62
CA GLY A 220 4.23 -2.02 -28.51
C GLY A 220 4.88 -3.40 -28.70
N GLU A 221 4.76 -4.33 -27.72
CA GLU A 221 5.21 -5.72 -27.89
C GLU A 221 4.38 -6.50 -28.92
N LEU A 222 3.16 -6.04 -29.21
CA LEU A 222 2.31 -6.56 -30.30
C LEU A 222 2.47 -5.77 -31.60
N GLY A 223 3.31 -4.72 -31.59
CA GLY A 223 3.44 -3.77 -32.67
C GLY A 223 2.25 -2.81 -32.77
N TRP A 224 1.47 -2.68 -31.70
CA TRP A 224 0.32 -1.77 -31.66
C TRP A 224 0.73 -0.35 -31.27
N ASP A 225 -0.11 0.58 -31.64
CA ASP A 225 0.04 1.98 -31.27
C ASP A 225 -0.19 2.18 -29.75
N LYS A 226 0.17 3.38 -29.26
CA LYS A 226 -0.10 3.76 -27.87
C LYS A 226 -1.61 3.83 -27.62
N PRO A 227 -2.08 3.56 -26.39
CA PRO A 227 -3.51 3.60 -26.06
C PRO A 227 -4.17 4.94 -26.43
N GLU A 228 -3.45 6.04 -26.27
CA GLU A 228 -3.95 7.37 -26.62
C GLU A 228 -4.30 7.45 -28.11
N ALA A 229 -3.47 6.93 -28.99
CA ALA A 229 -3.74 6.89 -30.45
C ALA A 229 -4.87 5.90 -30.78
N ILE A 230 -4.88 4.71 -30.18
CA ILE A 230 -5.93 3.69 -30.38
C ILE A 230 -7.31 4.22 -29.99
N PHE A 231 -7.40 5.04 -28.93
CA PHE A 231 -8.66 5.59 -28.42
C PHE A 231 -8.94 7.03 -28.85
N GLY A 232 -8.07 7.63 -29.66
CA GLY A 232 -8.24 9.00 -30.16
C GLY A 232 -8.16 10.06 -29.06
N GLU A 233 -7.37 9.81 -28.01
CA GLU A 233 -7.15 10.80 -26.96
C GLU A 233 -6.09 11.82 -27.42
N PRO A 234 -6.28 13.13 -27.15
CA PRO A 234 -5.29 14.14 -27.52
C PRO A 234 -3.97 13.90 -26.79
N GLU A 235 -2.86 14.13 -27.48
CA GLU A 235 -1.55 14.12 -26.83
C GLU A 235 -1.51 15.13 -25.68
N SER A 236 -0.96 14.72 -24.55
CA SER A 236 -0.87 15.61 -23.38
C SER A 236 0.17 16.67 -23.63
N LYS A 237 -0.25 17.94 -23.66
CA LYS A 237 0.67 19.09 -23.62
C LYS A 237 1.58 19.09 -22.35
N VAL A 238 1.24 18.27 -21.35
CA VAL A 238 2.03 18.13 -20.11
C VAL A 238 3.33 17.36 -20.36
N ASP A 239 3.40 16.50 -21.39
CA ASP A 239 4.63 15.77 -21.74
C ASP A 239 5.68 16.67 -22.43
N THR A 240 5.27 17.85 -22.91
CA THR A 240 6.15 18.80 -23.61
C THR A 240 6.63 19.97 -22.74
N VAL A 241 6.00 20.24 -21.60
CA VAL A 241 6.49 21.22 -20.64
C VAL A 241 7.42 20.50 -19.66
N THR A 242 8.63 20.18 -20.10
CA THR A 242 9.77 19.93 -19.23
C THR A 242 9.90 21.13 -18.32
N THR A 243 9.53 20.97 -17.07
CA THR A 243 9.71 22.02 -16.06
C THR A 243 11.18 22.45 -16.08
N SER A 244 11.42 23.71 -16.26
CA SER A 244 12.74 24.36 -16.17
C SER A 244 13.34 24.25 -14.76
N MET A 245 12.59 23.71 -13.78
CA MET A 245 13.02 23.54 -12.39
C MET A 245 13.70 22.19 -12.16
N SER A 246 14.85 22.22 -11.49
CA SER A 246 15.50 20.99 -11.04
C SER A 246 14.66 20.27 -9.99
N LYS A 247 14.81 18.92 -9.89
CA LYS A 247 14.10 18.10 -8.88
C LYS A 247 14.33 18.63 -7.45
N GLY A 248 15.55 19.12 -7.16
CA GLY A 248 15.88 19.73 -5.87
C GLY A 248 15.12 21.03 -5.59
N ALA A 249 14.94 21.89 -6.60
CA ALA A 249 14.17 23.13 -6.48
C ALA A 249 12.67 22.83 -6.26
N ILE A 250 12.14 21.77 -6.89
CA ILE A 250 10.76 21.31 -6.66
C ILE A 250 10.59 20.86 -5.20
N VAL A 251 11.48 20.01 -4.68
CA VAL A 251 11.43 19.55 -3.29
C VAL A 251 11.54 20.74 -2.34
N TRP A 252 12.45 21.67 -2.60
CA TRP A 252 12.65 22.83 -1.75
C TRP A 252 11.41 23.73 -1.67
N ASN A 253 10.81 24.07 -2.82
CA ASN A 253 9.73 25.04 -2.86
C ASN A 253 8.34 24.42 -2.51
N TYR A 254 8.08 23.18 -2.90
CA TYR A 254 6.76 22.56 -2.77
C TYR A 254 6.66 21.55 -1.61
N VAL A 255 7.78 21.13 -1.04
CA VAL A 255 7.81 20.25 0.14
C VAL A 255 8.36 21.01 1.34
N ILE A 256 9.63 21.42 1.30
CA ILE A 256 10.32 21.96 2.48
C ILE A 256 9.66 23.27 2.98
N LYS A 257 9.31 24.16 2.08
CA LYS A 257 8.66 25.45 2.40
C LYS A 257 7.15 25.37 2.62
N ASN A 258 6.51 24.24 2.33
CA ASN A 258 5.06 24.13 2.41
C ASN A 258 4.62 23.44 3.73
N PRO A 259 4.08 24.18 4.71
CA PRO A 259 3.69 23.61 6.00
C PRO A 259 2.57 22.59 5.87
N ALA A 260 1.66 22.71 4.88
CA ALA A 260 0.60 21.74 4.67
C ALA A 260 1.16 20.35 4.34
N ILE A 261 2.28 20.26 3.58
CA ILE A 261 2.92 18.98 3.27
C ILE A 261 3.51 18.33 4.53
N TRP A 262 4.08 19.12 5.45
CA TRP A 262 4.60 18.59 6.71
C TRP A 262 3.48 18.04 7.62
N PHE A 263 2.36 18.76 7.72
CA PHE A 263 1.19 18.24 8.43
C PHE A 263 0.63 16.98 7.77
N LEU A 264 0.64 16.89 6.44
CA LEU A 264 0.27 15.67 5.72
C LEU A 264 1.26 14.52 5.95
N CYS A 265 2.58 14.80 6.06
CA CYS A 265 3.58 13.80 6.45
C CYS A 265 3.27 13.22 7.83
N ILE A 266 3.05 14.08 8.83
CA ILE A 266 2.74 13.66 10.20
C ILE A 266 1.40 12.89 10.25
N ALA A 267 0.38 13.39 9.57
CA ALA A 267 -0.91 12.71 9.48
C ALA A 267 -0.80 11.34 8.82
N ASN A 268 0.07 11.21 7.79
CA ASN A 268 0.31 9.93 7.13
C ASN A 268 1.07 8.94 8.03
N VAL A 269 2.08 9.42 8.78
CA VAL A 269 2.76 8.61 9.81
C VAL A 269 1.74 8.09 10.82
N ALA A 270 0.86 8.96 11.34
CA ALA A 270 -0.16 8.60 12.29
C ALA A 270 -1.18 7.57 11.74
N ALA A 271 -1.66 7.80 10.51
CA ALA A 271 -2.59 6.88 9.85
C ALA A 271 -1.95 5.51 9.59
N TYR A 272 -0.68 5.48 9.16
CA TYR A 272 0.07 4.23 8.97
C TYR A 272 0.35 3.53 10.30
N ALA A 273 0.69 4.25 11.36
CA ALA A 273 0.89 3.68 12.69
C ALA A 273 -0.38 2.95 13.17
N VAL A 274 -1.56 3.57 13.04
CA VAL A 274 -2.83 2.93 13.38
C VAL A 274 -3.12 1.74 12.49
N ARG A 275 -3.04 1.90 11.16
CA ARG A 275 -3.33 0.84 10.19
C ARG A 275 -2.45 -0.38 10.42
N ILE A 276 -1.14 -0.17 10.43
CA ILE A 276 -0.17 -1.26 10.48
C ILE A 276 -0.05 -1.80 11.90
N GLY A 277 -0.21 -0.95 12.92
CA GLY A 277 -0.22 -1.40 14.30
C GLY A 277 -1.33 -2.43 14.55
N ILE A 278 -2.56 -2.15 14.12
CA ILE A 278 -3.65 -3.12 14.19
C ILE A 278 -3.39 -4.33 13.27
N ASP A 279 -3.05 -4.09 12.00
CA ASP A 279 -2.88 -5.16 11.01
C ASP A 279 -1.76 -6.15 11.38
N ASN A 280 -0.63 -5.67 11.85
CA ASN A 280 0.52 -6.51 12.18
C ASN A 280 0.34 -7.31 13.47
N TRP A 281 -0.32 -6.74 14.47
CA TRP A 281 -0.38 -7.30 15.81
C TRP A 281 -1.72 -7.98 16.15
N ASN A 282 -2.75 -7.85 15.29
CA ASN A 282 -4.07 -8.42 15.51
C ASN A 282 -4.05 -9.92 15.81
N VAL A 283 -3.33 -10.71 15.00
CA VAL A 283 -3.30 -12.18 15.16
C VAL A 283 -2.65 -12.57 16.47
N LEU A 284 -1.55 -11.91 16.84
CA LEU A 284 -0.87 -12.16 18.10
C LEU A 284 -1.72 -11.74 19.30
N TYR A 285 -2.29 -10.53 19.28
CA TYR A 285 -3.17 -10.02 20.34
C TYR A 285 -4.38 -10.93 20.57
N THR A 286 -5.06 -11.34 19.52
CA THR A 286 -6.26 -12.18 19.63
C THR A 286 -5.95 -13.58 20.09
N SER A 287 -4.77 -14.13 19.78
CA SER A 287 -4.36 -15.45 20.25
C SER A 287 -3.80 -15.43 21.68
N GLU A 288 -3.00 -14.43 22.06
CA GLU A 288 -2.35 -14.39 23.36
C GLU A 288 -3.18 -13.67 24.44
N ALA A 289 -3.70 -12.48 24.13
CA ALA A 289 -4.44 -11.68 25.12
C ALA A 289 -5.91 -12.09 25.25
N LEU A 290 -6.55 -12.49 24.14
CA LEU A 290 -7.94 -12.94 24.14
C LEU A 290 -8.10 -14.46 24.18
N HIS A 291 -7.00 -15.21 24.11
CA HIS A 291 -6.97 -16.67 24.14
C HIS A 291 -7.84 -17.35 23.08
N PHE A 292 -8.00 -16.73 21.91
CA PHE A 292 -8.71 -17.34 20.80
C PHE A 292 -7.88 -18.42 20.13
N SER A 293 -8.53 -19.41 19.54
CA SER A 293 -7.82 -20.41 18.75
C SER A 293 -7.04 -19.77 17.61
N LYS A 294 -5.90 -20.36 17.23
CA LYS A 294 -5.04 -19.87 16.12
C LYS A 294 -5.84 -19.66 14.82
N GLN A 295 -6.78 -20.55 14.54
CA GLN A 295 -7.67 -20.42 13.38
C GLN A 295 -8.56 -19.16 13.47
N TRP A 296 -9.14 -18.88 14.63
CA TRP A 296 -9.96 -17.67 14.85
C TRP A 296 -9.11 -16.40 14.77
N ALA A 297 -7.93 -16.41 15.38
CA ALA A 297 -7.01 -15.29 15.36
C ALA A 297 -6.59 -14.92 13.92
N VAL A 298 -6.25 -15.92 13.10
CA VAL A 298 -5.92 -15.72 11.70
C VAL A 298 -7.13 -15.23 10.89
N ASN A 299 -8.30 -15.82 11.09
CA ASN A 299 -9.53 -15.45 10.37
C ASN A 299 -10.02 -14.04 10.73
N SER A 300 -9.69 -13.51 11.90
CA SER A 300 -10.08 -12.15 12.31
C SER A 300 -9.51 -11.07 11.37
N THR A 301 -8.36 -11.32 10.73
CA THR A 301 -7.78 -10.45 9.72
C THR A 301 -8.73 -10.20 8.54
N VAL A 302 -9.60 -11.15 8.21
CA VAL A 302 -10.60 -11.00 7.12
C VAL A 302 -11.53 -9.82 7.40
N GLY A 303 -11.92 -9.59 8.67
CA GLY A 303 -12.72 -8.43 9.05
C GLY A 303 -12.05 -7.10 8.70
N LEU A 304 -10.77 -6.96 9.06
CA LEU A 304 -9.97 -5.76 8.78
C LEU A 304 -9.85 -5.50 7.26
N GLU A 305 -9.55 -6.54 6.49
CA GLU A 305 -9.34 -6.43 5.04
C GLU A 305 -10.66 -6.19 4.27
N LEU A 306 -11.77 -6.79 4.69
CA LEU A 306 -13.11 -6.50 4.13
C LEU A 306 -13.51 -5.05 4.41
N GLY A 307 -13.31 -4.59 5.64
CA GLY A 307 -13.51 -3.19 5.99
C GLY A 307 -12.64 -2.26 5.15
N GLY A 308 -11.35 -2.61 4.99
CA GLY A 308 -10.39 -1.86 4.17
C GLY A 308 -10.78 -1.80 2.71
N LEU A 309 -11.25 -2.90 2.12
CA LEU A 309 -11.77 -2.95 0.76
C LEU A 309 -12.98 -2.02 0.58
N ALA A 310 -13.98 -2.12 1.46
CA ALA A 310 -15.15 -1.26 1.44
C ALA A 310 -14.77 0.22 1.65
N GLY A 311 -13.87 0.51 2.58
CA GLY A 311 -13.38 1.86 2.85
C GLY A 311 -12.65 2.45 1.65
N SER A 312 -11.72 1.73 1.05
CA SER A 312 -10.96 2.24 -0.10
C SER A 312 -11.84 2.61 -1.30
N LEU A 313 -12.99 1.96 -1.46
CA LEU A 313 -13.96 2.24 -2.54
C LEU A 313 -14.89 3.41 -2.19
N LEU A 314 -15.34 3.52 -0.95
CA LEU A 314 -16.42 4.45 -0.57
C LEU A 314 -15.91 5.82 -0.11
N TRP A 315 -14.72 5.91 0.50
CA TRP A 315 -14.22 7.20 1.01
C TRP A 315 -13.95 8.24 -0.07
N GLY A 316 -13.55 7.82 -1.28
CA GLY A 316 -13.47 8.71 -2.44
C GLY A 316 -14.81 9.36 -2.76
N TYR A 317 -15.87 8.56 -2.80
CA TYR A 317 -17.24 9.04 -3.03
C TYR A 317 -17.72 9.98 -1.92
N PHE A 318 -17.43 9.69 -0.65
CA PHE A 318 -17.77 10.59 0.45
C PHE A 318 -17.02 11.93 0.34
N SER A 319 -15.74 11.90 -0.03
CA SER A 319 -14.96 13.11 -0.28
C SER A 319 -15.56 13.98 -1.37
N ASP A 320 -15.97 13.37 -2.48
CA ASP A 320 -16.61 14.10 -3.61
C ASP A 320 -17.96 14.71 -3.17
N ARG A 321 -18.77 13.99 -2.37
CA ARG A 321 -20.01 14.50 -1.78
C ARG A 321 -19.78 15.68 -0.84
N LEU A 322 -18.66 15.74 -0.15
CA LEU A 322 -18.25 16.87 0.71
C LEU A 322 -17.61 18.02 -0.08
N GLY A 323 -17.80 18.05 -1.41
CA GLY A 323 -17.30 19.11 -2.28
C GLY A 323 -15.80 19.05 -2.52
N GLY A 324 -15.21 17.85 -2.50
CA GLY A 324 -13.79 17.61 -2.73
C GLY A 324 -12.88 17.98 -1.55
N ARG A 325 -13.42 18.19 -0.36
CA ARG A 325 -12.69 18.50 0.89
C ARG A 325 -11.99 17.24 1.43
N ARG A 326 -10.88 16.89 0.83
CA ARG A 326 -10.18 15.62 1.06
C ARG A 326 -9.57 15.53 2.44
N ALA A 327 -8.94 16.61 2.91
CA ALA A 327 -8.34 16.66 4.24
C ALA A 327 -9.39 16.55 5.35
N LEU A 328 -10.53 17.26 5.21
CA LEU A 328 -11.64 17.17 6.16
C LEU A 328 -12.24 15.78 6.18
N THR A 329 -12.44 15.16 5.02
CA THR A 329 -12.99 13.81 4.91
C THR A 329 -12.05 12.78 5.56
N ALA A 330 -10.74 12.91 5.34
CA ALA A 330 -9.73 12.06 5.99
C ALA A 330 -9.70 12.28 7.51
N ALA A 331 -9.86 13.53 7.99
CA ALA A 331 -9.94 13.86 9.40
C ALA A 331 -11.14 13.18 10.08
N ILE A 332 -12.31 13.19 9.43
CA ILE A 332 -13.52 12.50 9.93
C ILE A 332 -13.23 10.99 10.08
N GLY A 333 -12.64 10.34 9.07
CA GLY A 333 -12.31 8.92 9.15
C GLY A 333 -11.34 8.60 10.28
N LEU A 334 -10.28 9.40 10.41
CA LEU A 334 -9.25 9.19 11.44
C LEU A 334 -9.76 9.52 12.87
N GLY A 335 -10.70 10.45 13.00
CA GLY A 335 -11.37 10.70 14.26
C GLY A 335 -12.34 9.58 14.66
N LEU A 336 -13.14 9.12 13.71
CA LEU A 336 -14.12 8.05 13.96
C LEU A 336 -13.46 6.70 14.25
N VAL A 337 -12.24 6.43 13.74
CA VAL A 337 -11.55 5.13 13.97
C VAL A 337 -11.20 4.90 15.45
N ILE A 338 -11.13 5.96 16.26
CA ILE A 338 -10.88 5.85 17.70
C ILE A 338 -11.97 5.00 18.39
N ILE A 339 -13.22 5.12 17.95
CA ILE A 339 -14.35 4.38 18.54
C ILE A 339 -14.15 2.86 18.37
N PRO A 340 -13.97 2.30 17.15
CA PRO A 340 -13.78 0.88 17.03
C PRO A 340 -12.41 0.39 17.56
N ILE A 341 -11.40 1.24 17.73
CA ILE A 341 -10.17 0.86 18.46
C ILE A 341 -10.50 0.65 19.94
N LEU A 342 -11.27 1.54 20.56
CA LEU A 342 -11.71 1.39 21.95
C LEU A 342 -12.59 0.15 22.12
N THR A 343 -13.54 -0.11 21.23
CA THR A 343 -14.36 -1.33 21.30
C THR A 343 -13.54 -2.59 21.08
N TYR A 344 -12.53 -2.55 20.21
CA TYR A 344 -11.62 -3.66 19.97
C TYR A 344 -10.76 -3.98 21.21
N SER A 345 -10.22 -2.96 21.89
CA SER A 345 -9.41 -3.14 23.09
C SER A 345 -10.19 -3.74 24.28
N GLN A 346 -11.52 -3.63 24.27
CA GLN A 346 -12.42 -4.17 25.30
C GLN A 346 -13.19 -5.41 24.83
N ALA A 347 -12.97 -5.86 23.59
CA ALA A 347 -13.72 -6.98 23.01
C ALA A 347 -13.31 -8.30 23.66
N THR A 348 -14.31 -9.04 24.14
CA THR A 348 -14.13 -10.38 24.75
C THR A 348 -14.71 -11.51 23.88
N THR A 349 -15.49 -11.18 22.85
CA THR A 349 -16.12 -12.15 21.99
C THR A 349 -15.58 -12.08 20.56
N PRO A 350 -15.48 -13.23 19.85
CA PRO A 350 -15.05 -13.26 18.46
C PRO A 350 -15.83 -12.32 17.53
N THR A 351 -17.14 -12.21 17.73
CA THR A 351 -18.00 -11.32 16.93
C THR A 351 -17.66 -9.85 17.15
N ALA A 352 -17.46 -9.44 18.42
CA ALA A 352 -17.08 -8.06 18.74
C ALA A 352 -15.71 -7.70 18.13
N VAL A 353 -14.74 -8.61 18.19
CA VAL A 353 -13.42 -8.46 17.54
C VAL A 353 -13.59 -8.27 16.04
N TYR A 354 -14.35 -9.18 15.37
CA TYR A 354 -14.53 -9.13 13.92
C TYR A 354 -15.20 -7.84 13.46
N VAL A 355 -16.27 -7.41 14.15
CA VAL A 355 -16.99 -6.17 13.83
C VAL A 355 -16.12 -4.95 14.07
N SER A 356 -15.38 -4.90 15.19
CA SER A 356 -14.46 -3.80 15.47
C SER A 356 -13.38 -3.69 14.40
N LEU A 357 -12.75 -4.81 14.01
CA LEU A 357 -11.74 -4.85 12.96
C LEU A 357 -12.30 -4.42 11.59
N PHE A 358 -13.53 -4.82 11.26
CA PHE A 358 -14.19 -4.36 10.04
C PHE A 358 -14.31 -2.83 10.02
N PHE A 359 -14.80 -2.23 11.10
CA PHE A 359 -14.93 -0.77 11.18
C PHE A 359 -13.58 -0.06 11.26
N ILE A 360 -12.56 -0.64 11.92
CA ILE A 360 -11.20 -0.11 11.89
C ILE A 360 -10.70 -0.08 10.44
N GLY A 361 -10.80 -1.20 9.71
CA GLY A 361 -10.41 -1.27 8.30
C GLY A 361 -11.15 -0.23 7.45
N PHE A 362 -12.48 -0.18 7.57
CA PHE A 362 -13.33 0.76 6.83
C PHE A 362 -12.92 2.23 7.04
N LEU A 363 -12.63 2.60 8.30
CA LEU A 363 -12.35 3.98 8.68
C LEU A 363 -10.90 4.40 8.45
N ILE A 364 -9.93 3.47 8.44
CA ILE A 364 -8.51 3.84 8.31
C ILE A 364 -7.98 3.80 6.86
N PHE A 365 -8.49 2.90 6.00
CA PHE A 365 -8.02 2.81 4.61
C PHE A 365 -8.42 4.03 3.78
N GLY A 366 -9.56 4.64 4.10
CA GLY A 366 -10.01 5.90 3.48
C GLY A 366 -9.04 7.05 3.69
N PRO A 367 -8.76 7.45 4.93
CA PRO A 367 -7.78 8.48 5.26
C PRO A 367 -6.42 8.27 4.61
N VAL A 368 -5.85 7.06 4.64
CA VAL A 368 -4.58 6.74 3.97
C VAL A 368 -4.62 7.06 2.48
N THR A 369 -5.71 6.71 1.81
CA THR A 369 -5.89 7.02 0.37
C THR A 369 -6.10 8.51 0.13
N LEU A 370 -6.95 9.16 0.93
CA LEU A 370 -7.29 10.59 0.79
C LEU A 370 -6.10 11.51 1.08
N ILE A 371 -5.24 11.17 2.02
CA ILE A 371 -3.99 11.92 2.28
C ILE A 371 -3.15 11.98 1.00
N GLY A 372 -2.94 10.84 0.32
CA GLY A 372 -2.21 10.79 -0.94
C GLY A 372 -2.82 11.67 -2.04
N ILE A 373 -4.15 11.71 -2.12
CA ILE A 373 -4.84 12.56 -3.10
C ILE A 373 -4.78 14.04 -2.69
N CYS A 374 -4.87 14.33 -1.39
CA CYS A 374 -4.78 15.70 -0.86
C CYS A 374 -3.42 16.36 -1.19
N VAL A 375 -2.33 15.60 -1.05
CA VAL A 375 -0.97 16.05 -1.40
C VAL A 375 -0.90 16.58 -2.84
N ILE A 376 -1.61 15.94 -3.77
CA ILE A 376 -1.65 16.33 -5.18
C ILE A 376 -2.25 17.74 -5.35
N GLY A 377 -3.20 18.12 -4.50
CA GLY A 377 -3.80 19.46 -4.50
C GLY A 377 -2.84 20.59 -4.14
N PHE A 378 -1.79 20.32 -3.37
CA PHE A 378 -0.79 21.28 -2.93
C PHE A 378 0.46 21.36 -3.84
N ALA A 379 0.47 20.62 -4.95
CA ALA A 379 1.59 20.56 -5.87
C ALA A 379 1.19 20.96 -7.29
N PRO A 380 2.05 21.64 -8.05
CA PRO A 380 1.81 21.86 -9.48
C PRO A 380 1.78 20.50 -10.19
N LYS A 381 0.98 20.38 -11.26
CA LYS A 381 0.77 19.12 -12.00
C LYS A 381 2.07 18.42 -12.40
N THR A 382 3.12 19.17 -12.67
CA THR A 382 4.45 18.70 -13.08
C THR A 382 5.29 18.15 -11.92
N ALA A 383 4.94 18.46 -10.67
CA ALA A 383 5.68 18.09 -9.47
C ALA A 383 4.96 17.04 -8.59
N THR A 384 3.74 16.65 -8.95
CA THR A 384 2.86 15.79 -8.13
C THR A 384 3.52 14.48 -7.71
N VAL A 385 4.28 13.84 -8.60
CA VAL A 385 4.95 12.55 -8.32
C VAL A 385 5.99 12.71 -7.22
N VAL A 386 6.85 13.73 -7.34
CA VAL A 386 7.94 13.99 -6.38
C VAL A 386 7.37 14.41 -5.03
N VAL A 387 6.38 15.32 -5.03
CA VAL A 387 5.77 15.83 -3.79
C VAL A 387 4.98 14.74 -3.08
N ASN A 388 4.27 13.85 -3.80
CA ASN A 388 3.53 12.74 -3.19
C ASN A 388 4.44 11.63 -2.65
N ALA A 389 5.65 11.49 -3.19
CA ALA A 389 6.59 10.49 -2.70
C ALA A 389 7.04 10.75 -1.24
N VAL A 390 7.11 12.02 -0.82
CA VAL A 390 7.62 12.39 0.51
C VAL A 390 6.67 11.95 1.63
N PRO A 391 5.38 12.32 1.70
CA PRO A 391 4.48 11.83 2.75
C PRO A 391 4.34 10.31 2.74
N ARG A 392 4.39 9.67 1.56
CA ARG A 392 4.37 8.23 1.45
C ARG A 392 5.62 7.58 2.08
N ALA A 393 6.81 8.11 1.82
CA ALA A 393 8.05 7.65 2.45
C ALA A 393 8.00 7.82 3.98
N PHE A 394 7.51 8.96 4.47
CA PHE A 394 7.30 9.19 5.91
C PHE A 394 6.36 8.15 6.51
N GLY A 395 5.24 7.83 5.85
CA GLY A 395 4.30 6.81 6.30
C GLY A 395 4.94 5.43 6.45
N TYR A 396 5.76 5.00 5.47
CA TYR A 396 6.43 3.70 5.54
C TYR A 396 7.59 3.69 6.54
N ILE A 397 8.47 4.70 6.52
CA ILE A 397 9.68 4.71 7.33
C ILE A 397 9.35 4.94 8.82
N PHE A 398 8.47 5.89 9.12
CA PHE A 398 8.15 6.25 10.50
C PHE A 398 6.83 5.63 10.98
N GLY A 399 5.80 5.55 10.14
CA GLY A 399 4.50 5.00 10.54
C GLY A 399 4.51 3.47 10.60
N ASP A 400 4.79 2.82 9.47
CA ASP A 400 4.79 1.35 9.36
C ASP A 400 5.92 0.72 10.17
N SER A 401 7.16 1.16 9.94
CA SER A 401 8.33 0.54 10.58
C SER A 401 8.31 0.72 12.09
N MET A 402 8.05 1.95 12.58
CA MET A 402 8.02 2.22 14.02
C MET A 402 6.84 1.55 14.71
N ALA A 403 5.66 1.44 14.05
CA ALA A 403 4.52 0.71 14.61
C ALA A 403 4.85 -0.76 14.88
N LYS A 404 5.67 -1.39 14.05
CA LYS A 404 6.07 -2.79 14.26
C LYS A 404 7.04 -2.94 15.43
N VAL A 405 8.13 -2.18 15.44
CA VAL A 405 9.15 -2.35 16.48
C VAL A 405 8.70 -1.79 17.82
N MET A 406 8.14 -0.57 17.84
CA MET A 406 7.76 0.09 19.10
C MET A 406 6.59 -0.62 19.78
N LEU A 407 5.53 -0.94 19.03
CA LEU A 407 4.39 -1.66 19.62
C LEU A 407 4.75 -3.09 20.00
N GLY A 408 5.66 -3.74 19.27
CA GLY A 408 6.19 -5.06 19.64
C GLY A 408 6.94 -5.02 20.95
N TYR A 409 7.77 -4.01 21.16
CA TYR A 409 8.49 -3.81 22.41
C TYR A 409 7.55 -3.49 23.59
N ILE A 410 6.55 -2.62 23.37
CA ILE A 410 5.55 -2.29 24.39
C ILE A 410 4.69 -3.52 24.77
N ALA A 411 4.33 -4.35 23.79
CA ALA A 411 3.46 -5.51 24.00
C ALA A 411 4.20 -6.73 24.57
N ASP A 412 5.53 -6.75 24.54
CA ASP A 412 6.32 -7.87 25.01
C ASP A 412 6.27 -7.96 26.55
N PRO A 413 5.83 -9.08 27.12
CA PRO A 413 5.81 -9.26 28.58
C PRO A 413 7.19 -9.41 29.22
N GLU A 414 8.24 -9.75 28.43
CA GLU A 414 9.60 -9.95 28.90
C GLU A 414 10.42 -8.64 28.94
N GLU A 415 9.92 -7.58 28.29
CA GLU A 415 10.58 -6.27 28.23
C GLU A 415 10.05 -5.34 29.32
N ASP A 416 10.88 -4.41 29.79
CA ASP A 416 10.51 -3.43 30.82
C ASP A 416 9.49 -2.38 30.35
N GLY A 417 9.08 -2.44 29.07
CA GLY A 417 8.25 -1.45 28.44
C GLY A 417 9.01 -0.17 28.04
N LEU A 418 8.32 0.79 27.51
CA LEU A 418 8.90 2.05 27.01
C LEU A 418 8.57 3.21 27.95
N ASN A 419 9.57 3.79 28.60
CA ASN A 419 9.38 4.94 29.47
C ASN A 419 9.40 6.24 28.65
N ILE A 420 8.24 6.89 28.54
CA ILE A 420 8.09 8.17 27.83
C ILE A 420 7.56 9.20 28.83
N LEU A 421 8.30 10.27 29.09
CA LEU A 421 7.94 11.38 29.97
C LEU A 421 7.50 10.92 31.40
N GLY A 422 8.13 9.85 31.92
CA GLY A 422 7.81 9.30 33.24
C GLY A 422 6.64 8.30 33.27
N TYR A 423 5.99 8.05 32.15
CA TYR A 423 4.97 7.00 32.00
C TYR A 423 5.58 5.75 31.40
N ASN A 424 5.47 4.63 32.08
CA ASN A 424 5.89 3.35 31.55
C ASN A 424 4.78 2.73 30.70
N LEU A 425 5.03 2.66 29.38
CA LEU A 425 4.14 2.03 28.42
C LEU A 425 4.49 0.55 28.32
N HIS A 426 3.66 -0.32 28.88
CA HIS A 426 3.85 -1.75 28.86
C HIS A 426 2.52 -2.49 28.64
N GLY A 427 2.57 -3.59 27.90
CA GLY A 427 1.44 -4.47 27.62
C GLY A 427 0.46 -3.93 26.55
N TRP A 428 -0.50 -4.76 26.20
CA TRP A 428 -1.47 -4.48 25.11
C TRP A 428 -2.33 -3.24 25.34
N GLY A 429 -2.66 -2.91 26.58
CA GLY A 429 -3.40 -1.68 26.91
C GLY A 429 -2.65 -0.42 26.47
N SER A 430 -1.34 -0.37 26.75
CA SER A 430 -0.48 0.73 26.32
C SER A 430 -0.32 0.79 24.80
N THR A 431 -0.31 -0.37 24.12
CA THR A 431 -0.31 -0.45 22.66
C THR A 431 -1.52 0.25 22.07
N PHE A 432 -2.74 -0.02 22.57
CA PHE A 432 -3.95 0.66 22.10
C PHE A 432 -3.94 2.16 22.41
N MET A 433 -3.42 2.56 23.58
CA MET A 433 -3.27 3.97 23.93
C MET A 433 -2.37 4.71 22.93
N VAL A 434 -1.24 4.13 22.52
CA VAL A 434 -0.35 4.70 21.50
C VAL A 434 -1.08 4.86 20.16
N LEU A 435 -1.90 3.87 19.76
CA LEU A 435 -2.69 3.95 18.52
C LEU A 435 -3.74 5.07 18.58
N ILE A 436 -4.42 5.24 19.71
CA ILE A 436 -5.41 6.31 19.91
C ILE A 436 -4.73 7.69 19.90
N ILE A 437 -3.59 7.84 20.58
CA ILE A 437 -2.79 9.07 20.54
C ILE A 437 -2.36 9.37 19.10
N SER A 438 -1.88 8.37 18.37
CA SER A 438 -1.50 8.52 16.96
C SER A 438 -2.69 8.99 16.12
N ALA A 439 -3.87 8.37 16.26
CA ALA A 439 -5.08 8.78 15.55
C ALA A 439 -5.45 10.24 15.87
N THR A 440 -5.34 10.64 17.14
CA THR A 440 -5.66 12.01 17.61
C THR A 440 -4.67 13.04 17.04
N VAL A 441 -3.36 12.73 17.01
CA VAL A 441 -2.34 13.59 16.39
C VAL A 441 -2.60 13.72 14.88
N GLY A 442 -2.89 12.62 14.21
CA GLY A 442 -3.22 12.65 12.79
C GLY A 442 -4.49 13.45 12.48
N LEU A 443 -5.54 13.29 13.31
CA LEU A 443 -6.76 14.09 13.24
C LEU A 443 -6.46 15.60 13.36
N ALA A 444 -5.69 16.00 14.35
CA ALA A 444 -5.32 17.40 14.56
C ALA A 444 -4.55 17.97 13.33
N CYS A 445 -3.58 17.22 12.82
CA CYS A 445 -2.85 17.62 11.61
C CYS A 445 -3.77 17.74 10.39
N LEU A 446 -4.69 16.80 10.18
CA LEU A 446 -5.63 16.85 9.06
C LEU A 446 -6.63 18.00 9.16
N LEU A 447 -7.07 18.35 10.35
CA LEU A 447 -7.91 19.54 10.58
C LEU A 447 -7.15 20.83 10.23
N LEU A 448 -5.86 20.93 10.57
CA LEU A 448 -5.02 22.06 10.14
C LEU A 448 -4.88 22.09 8.61
N VAL A 449 -4.64 20.95 7.97
CA VAL A 449 -4.60 20.88 6.50
C VAL A 449 -5.94 21.26 5.88
N ALA A 450 -7.06 20.88 6.47
CA ALA A 450 -8.39 21.24 5.99
C ALA A 450 -8.61 22.76 5.97
N LEU A 451 -8.00 23.51 6.91
CA LEU A 451 -8.03 24.98 6.87
C LEU A 451 -7.25 25.55 5.67
N PHE A 452 -6.11 24.93 5.31
CA PHE A 452 -5.36 25.33 4.11
C PHE A 452 -6.13 24.96 2.84
N GLU A 453 -6.71 23.77 2.77
CA GLU A 453 -7.52 23.29 1.64
C GLU A 453 -8.74 24.20 1.41
N GLU A 454 -9.45 24.60 2.46
CA GLU A 454 -10.60 25.48 2.36
C GLU A 454 -10.23 26.89 1.84
N ARG A 455 -9.06 27.42 2.24
CA ARG A 455 -8.55 28.70 1.70
C ARG A 455 -8.29 28.60 0.20
N MET A 456 -7.70 27.49 -0.25
CA MET A 456 -7.46 27.26 -1.69
C MET A 456 -8.78 27.15 -2.47
N ILE A 457 -9.74 26.35 -1.98
CA ILE A 457 -11.05 26.18 -2.63
C ILE A 457 -11.79 27.53 -2.74
N ARG A 458 -11.71 28.38 -1.72
CA ARG A 458 -12.31 29.72 -1.75
C ARG A 458 -11.62 30.64 -2.76
N ALA A 459 -10.29 30.59 -2.84
CA ALA A 459 -9.53 31.37 -3.81
C ALA A 459 -9.91 30.97 -5.25
N ASP A 460 -9.95 29.68 -5.55
CA ASP A 460 -10.32 29.17 -6.88
C ASP A 460 -11.76 29.58 -7.28
N ARG A 461 -12.69 29.53 -6.32
CA ARG A 461 -14.08 30.00 -6.57
C ARG A 461 -14.17 31.51 -6.82
N ALA A 462 -13.36 32.30 -6.12
CA ALA A 462 -13.31 33.76 -6.34
C ALA A 462 -12.79 34.12 -7.75
N PHE A 463 -11.71 33.40 -8.20
CA PHE A 463 -11.21 33.57 -9.56
C PHE A 463 -12.23 33.16 -10.63
N ALA A 464 -12.88 32.00 -10.48
CA ALA A 464 -13.91 31.56 -11.42
C ALA A 464 -15.12 32.47 -11.46
N GLY A 465 -15.44 33.14 -10.35
CA GLY A 465 -16.53 34.16 -10.29
C GLY A 465 -16.17 35.50 -10.92
N ALA A 466 -14.88 35.85 -10.96
CA ALA A 466 -14.38 37.07 -11.63
C ALA A 466 -14.37 36.90 -13.15
N ASP A 467 -13.87 35.78 -13.67
CA ASP A 467 -13.87 35.48 -15.12
C ASP A 467 -15.31 35.41 -15.71
N GLY A 468 -16.28 34.95 -14.89
CA GLY A 468 -17.70 34.91 -15.32
C GLY A 468 -18.40 36.27 -15.37
N LYS A 469 -17.84 37.33 -14.76
CA LYS A 469 -18.35 38.71 -14.82
C LYS A 469 -17.78 39.45 -16.00
N ASP A 470 -16.49 39.33 -16.28
CA ASP A 470 -15.87 39.97 -17.43
C ASP A 470 -16.40 39.44 -18.79
N GLY A 471 -16.82 38.14 -18.83
CA GLY A 471 -17.43 37.56 -20.02
C GLY A 471 -18.86 38.01 -20.29
N LYS A 472 -19.57 38.62 -19.35
CA LYS A 472 -20.91 39.17 -19.54
C LYS A 472 -20.90 40.64 -19.97
N ASP A 473 -19.92 41.40 -19.52
CA ASP A 473 -19.81 42.81 -19.91
C ASP A 473 -19.29 43.00 -21.33
N THR A 474 -18.56 42.04 -21.90
CA THR A 474 -18.09 42.07 -23.29
C THR A 474 -19.13 41.61 -24.33
N GLN A 475 -20.23 41.01 -23.91
CA GLN A 475 -21.36 40.68 -24.82
C GLN A 475 -22.43 41.78 -24.89
N GLY A 476 -22.49 42.67 -23.91
CA GLY A 476 -23.43 43.80 -23.89
C GLY A 476 -23.04 45.00 -24.75
N GLU A 477 -21.77 45.11 -25.18
CA GLU A 477 -21.30 46.21 -26.03
C GLU A 477 -21.32 45.92 -27.56
N LYS A 478 -21.84 44.77 -27.99
CA LYS A 478 -21.94 44.42 -29.42
C LYS A 478 -23.36 44.43 -29.98
N GLU A 479 -24.34 44.81 -29.20
CA GLU A 479 -25.75 44.98 -29.62
C GLU A 479 -26.30 46.40 -29.34
N GLY A 480 -25.46 47.41 -29.51
CA GLY A 480 -25.86 48.82 -29.44
C GLY A 480 -25.55 49.56 -30.73
#